data_26d6a8a55e6ce59a0f648904ee8d3568
#
_entry.id   26d6a8a55e6ce59a0f648904ee8d3568
#
_cell.length_a   1.000
_cell.length_b   1.000
_cell.length_c   1.000
_cell.angle_alpha   90.00
_cell.angle_beta   90.00
_cell.angle_gamma   90.00
#
_symmetry.space_group_name_H-M   'P 1'
#
loop_
_entity.id
_entity.type
_entity.pdbx_description
1 polymer ?
#
loop_
_entity_poly.entity_id
_entity_poly.type
_entity_poly.pdbx_seq_one_letter_code
_entity_poly.pdbx_strand_id
1 'polypeptide(L)'
;MNRKTGSIVLGVCALAVFALLVVLVCRQTPAGAGTAAETPAIQSPADDATFSPTEKEAMLDNLRRTVEDIEILDFTFGDKNSAIYLAAACKDLNTGLESGLAYVTEFGVGYVVLATDVPNFVYLTDEGITLSPDNVVSLSLRNTATGEITDYEVAFSRVDQKLDFVIHSTVRTGSDAK
;
A
#
# COMPACT_ATOMS: atom_id res chain seq x y z
N MET A 1 40.24 15.36 -22.61
CA MET A 1 40.78 15.12 -21.24
C MET A 1 40.10 16.08 -20.31
N ASN A 2 39.13 15.62 -19.52
CA ASN A 2 38.86 16.19 -18.19
C ASN A 2 37.87 15.30 -17.44
N ARG A 3 38.31 14.88 -16.30
CA ARG A 3 37.69 13.98 -15.35
C ARG A 3 36.49 14.66 -14.67
N LYS A 4 35.38 13.93 -14.51
CA LYS A 4 34.37 14.23 -13.49
C LYS A 4 34.36 13.07 -12.49
N THR A 5 35.15 13.21 -11.44
CA THR A 5 35.03 12.55 -10.16
C THR A 5 34.29 13.51 -9.25
N GLY A 6 33.17 13.10 -8.68
CA GLY A 6 32.51 13.88 -7.65
C GLY A 6 31.17 13.26 -7.22
N SER A 7 31.12 12.88 -5.96
CA SER A 7 29.95 12.67 -5.10
C SER A 7 29.42 11.27 -4.96
N ILE A 8 30.09 10.49 -4.16
CA ILE A 8 29.52 9.38 -3.38
C ILE A 8 30.07 9.56 -1.95
N VAL A 9 29.56 10.46 -1.15
CA VAL A 9 29.90 10.57 0.29
C VAL A 9 28.73 11.13 1.13
N LEU A 10 27.52 11.29 0.66
CA LEU A 10 26.46 11.91 1.46
C LEU A 10 25.37 10.95 1.99
N GLY A 11 25.53 9.63 1.81
CA GLY A 11 24.49 8.64 2.20
C GLY A 11 24.68 7.97 3.56
N VAL A 12 25.80 8.11 4.25
CA VAL A 12 26.12 7.28 5.42
C VAL A 12 25.86 7.97 6.78
N CYS A 13 25.68 9.28 6.82
CA CYS A 13 25.48 10.01 8.09
C CYS A 13 24.03 10.05 8.61
N ALA A 14 23.03 9.73 7.80
CA ALA A 14 21.63 9.80 8.26
C ALA A 14 21.17 8.60 9.09
N LEU A 15 21.81 7.44 8.95
CA LEU A 15 21.43 6.20 9.66
C LEU A 15 21.94 6.12 11.10
N ALA A 16 22.98 6.86 11.46
CA ALA A 16 23.56 6.83 12.80
C ALA A 16 22.78 7.67 13.84
N VAL A 17 22.00 8.67 13.41
CA VAL A 17 21.25 9.55 14.33
C VAL A 17 19.94 8.92 14.78
N PHE A 18 19.33 8.04 13.98
CA PHE A 18 18.06 7.39 14.33
C PHE A 18 18.23 6.29 15.40
N ALA A 19 19.36 5.58 15.41
CA ALA A 19 19.63 4.54 16.38
C ALA A 19 19.91 5.08 17.79
N LEU A 20 20.36 6.34 17.92
CA LEU A 20 20.70 6.95 19.22
C LEU A 20 19.46 7.51 19.95
N LEU A 21 18.40 7.84 19.22
CA LEU A 21 17.18 8.43 19.81
C LEU A 21 16.27 7.37 20.45
N VAL A 22 16.31 6.13 20.00
CA VAL A 22 15.51 5.02 20.53
C VAL A 22 16.05 4.52 21.89
N VAL A 23 17.35 4.64 22.14
CA VAL A 23 17.97 4.17 23.39
C VAL A 23 17.77 5.14 24.57
N LEU A 24 17.48 6.42 24.31
CA LEU A 24 17.36 7.42 25.36
C LEU A 24 15.97 7.49 26.02
N VAL A 25 14.92 6.94 25.41
CA VAL A 25 13.54 6.95 25.95
C VAL A 25 13.29 5.83 26.96
N CYS A 26 14.13 4.79 27.02
CA CYS A 26 13.93 3.64 27.91
C CYS A 26 14.53 3.75 29.32
N ARG A 27 15.03 4.93 29.74
CA ARG A 27 15.67 5.12 31.08
C ARG A 27 15.06 6.22 31.93
N GLN A 28 13.74 6.21 32.12
CA GLN A 28 13.14 6.97 33.23
C GLN A 28 11.90 6.27 33.76
N THR A 29 12.09 5.34 34.70
CA THR A 29 11.04 4.92 35.63
C THR A 29 11.43 5.38 37.03
N PRO A 30 10.65 6.26 37.70
CA PRO A 30 10.76 6.45 39.11
C PRO A 30 10.01 5.35 39.85
N ALA A 31 10.65 4.76 40.86
CA ALA A 31 10.04 3.84 41.80
C ALA A 31 9.03 4.58 42.69
N GLY A 32 7.78 4.10 42.67
CA GLY A 32 6.73 4.54 43.57
C GLY A 32 5.81 3.35 43.89
N ALA A 33 5.79 2.96 45.14
CA ALA A 33 5.05 1.82 45.70
C ALA A 33 3.54 2.03 45.71
N GLY A 34 2.76 0.94 45.54
CA GLY A 34 1.39 0.87 46.03
C GLY A 34 0.42 0.04 45.19
N THR A 35 0.29 -1.25 45.51
CA THR A 35 -0.96 -2.03 45.66
C THR A 35 -2.04 -1.94 44.57
N ALA A 36 -2.12 -2.95 43.75
CA ALA A 36 -3.29 -3.76 43.41
C ALA A 36 -2.87 -4.70 42.27
N ALA A 37 -2.98 -5.99 42.46
CA ALA A 37 -2.75 -7.01 41.44
C ALA A 37 -3.86 -6.92 40.38
N GLU A 38 -3.69 -6.10 39.34
CA GLU A 38 -4.38 -6.30 38.09
C GLU A 38 -3.59 -7.39 37.33
N THR A 39 -4.25 -8.53 37.17
CA THR A 39 -3.81 -9.58 36.26
C THR A 39 -3.55 -8.94 34.91
N PRO A 40 -2.34 -9.01 34.34
CA PRO A 40 -2.13 -8.49 33.00
C PRO A 40 -3.04 -9.30 32.05
N ALA A 41 -4.01 -8.62 31.44
CA ALA A 41 -4.76 -9.19 30.34
C ALA A 41 -3.74 -9.65 29.31
N ILE A 42 -3.69 -10.96 29.08
CA ILE A 42 -2.88 -11.56 28.01
C ILE A 42 -3.45 -10.96 26.73
N GLN A 43 -2.79 -9.94 26.18
CA GLN A 43 -3.08 -9.41 24.87
C GLN A 43 -2.96 -10.56 23.87
N SER A 44 -4.06 -10.87 23.22
CA SER A 44 -4.11 -11.94 22.24
C SER A 44 -3.16 -11.58 21.08
N PRO A 45 -2.31 -12.49 20.59
CA PRO A 45 -1.37 -12.20 19.50
C PRO A 45 -2.04 -11.74 18.20
N ALA A 46 -3.36 -11.82 18.10
CA ALA A 46 -4.14 -11.37 16.93
C ALA A 46 -4.28 -9.83 16.83
N ASP A 47 -4.14 -9.08 17.96
CA ASP A 47 -4.30 -7.63 17.95
C ASP A 47 -3.06 -6.89 17.42
N ASP A 48 -1.91 -7.57 17.35
CA ASP A 48 -0.64 -6.96 16.93
C ASP A 48 -0.44 -6.95 15.39
N ALA A 49 -1.24 -7.72 14.64
CA ALA A 49 -1.13 -7.84 13.19
C ALA A 49 -1.83 -6.69 12.44
N THR A 50 -2.79 -6.00 13.05
CA THR A 50 -3.54 -4.94 12.40
C THR A 50 -2.88 -3.57 12.56
N PHE A 51 -3.05 -2.69 11.56
CA PHE A 51 -2.61 -1.30 11.65
C PHE A 51 -3.58 -0.46 12.48
N SER A 52 -3.04 0.38 13.35
CA SER A 52 -3.80 1.39 14.06
C SER A 52 -4.37 2.46 13.12
N PRO A 53 -5.40 3.21 13.51
CA PRO A 53 -5.94 4.29 12.68
C PRO A 53 -4.89 5.32 12.25
N THR A 54 -3.96 5.67 13.14
CA THR A 54 -2.87 6.62 12.86
C THR A 54 -1.87 6.08 11.82
N GLU A 55 -1.52 4.77 11.90
CA GLU A 55 -0.67 4.14 10.90
C GLU A 55 -1.34 4.10 9.52
N LYS A 56 -2.64 3.81 9.47
CA LYS A 56 -3.44 3.80 8.23
C LYS A 56 -3.49 5.18 7.58
N GLU A 57 -3.73 6.23 8.36
CA GLU A 57 -3.72 7.61 7.89
C GLU A 57 -2.34 8.02 7.36
N ALA A 58 -1.28 7.68 8.08
CA ALA A 58 0.10 7.96 7.65
C ALA A 58 0.45 7.25 6.33
N MET A 59 -0.04 6.03 6.10
CA MET A 59 0.15 5.32 4.82
C MET A 59 -0.57 6.00 3.68
N LEU A 60 -1.82 6.45 3.87
CA LEU A 60 -2.57 7.19 2.86
C LEU A 60 -1.91 8.53 2.52
N ASP A 61 -1.42 9.24 3.52
CA ASP A 61 -0.69 10.51 3.32
C ASP A 61 0.65 10.29 2.62
N ASN A 62 1.35 9.20 2.93
CA ASN A 62 2.58 8.84 2.23
C ASN A 62 2.29 8.51 0.76
N LEU A 63 1.22 7.75 0.49
CA LEU A 63 0.79 7.42 -0.86
C LEU A 63 0.52 8.70 -1.68
N ARG A 64 -0.31 9.62 -1.16
CA ARG A 64 -0.66 10.88 -1.82
C ARG A 64 0.54 11.79 -2.10
N ARG A 65 1.57 11.75 -1.24
CA ARG A 65 2.78 12.56 -1.41
C ARG A 65 3.79 11.94 -2.37
N THR A 66 3.77 10.62 -2.52
CA THR A 66 4.78 9.90 -3.31
C THR A 66 4.34 9.68 -4.74
N VAL A 67 3.05 9.44 -4.96
CA VAL A 67 2.49 9.33 -6.31
C VAL A 67 1.78 10.66 -6.61
N GLU A 68 2.43 11.45 -7.44
CA GLU A 68 1.89 12.75 -7.87
C GLU A 68 0.78 12.57 -8.93
N ASP A 69 -0.10 13.55 -9.03
CA ASP A 69 -1.15 13.64 -10.06
C ASP A 69 -2.14 12.46 -10.08
N ILE A 70 -2.46 11.90 -8.91
CA ILE A 70 -3.51 10.88 -8.77
C ILE A 70 -4.64 11.32 -7.84
N GLU A 71 -5.83 10.83 -8.14
CA GLU A 71 -6.99 10.83 -7.23
C GLU A 71 -7.21 9.39 -6.75
N ILE A 72 -7.29 9.18 -5.44
CA ILE A 72 -7.65 7.89 -4.85
C ILE A 72 -9.16 7.75 -4.94
N LEU A 73 -9.63 6.73 -5.67
CA LEU A 73 -11.05 6.44 -5.86
C LEU A 73 -11.58 5.54 -4.75
N ASP A 74 -10.79 4.54 -4.36
CA ASP A 74 -11.10 3.57 -3.32
C ASP A 74 -9.82 2.94 -2.78
N PHE A 75 -9.86 2.34 -1.57
CA PHE A 75 -8.69 1.70 -0.98
C PHE A 75 -9.04 0.62 0.03
N THR A 76 -8.10 -0.30 0.24
CA THR A 76 -8.17 -1.35 1.26
C THR A 76 -6.83 -1.52 1.97
N PHE A 77 -6.88 -1.99 3.23
CA PHE A 77 -5.69 -2.26 4.03
C PHE A 77 -5.47 -3.77 4.20
N GLY A 78 -4.22 -4.19 4.08
CA GLY A 78 -3.74 -5.47 4.56
C GLY A 78 -3.41 -5.44 6.06
N ASP A 79 -2.64 -6.41 6.49
CA ASP A 79 -2.07 -6.47 7.84
C ASP A 79 -0.53 -6.29 7.81
N LYS A 80 0.10 -6.26 9.00
CA LYS A 80 1.55 -6.09 9.14
C LYS A 80 2.37 -7.28 8.61
N ASN A 81 1.74 -8.42 8.36
CA ASN A 81 2.37 -9.61 7.82
C ASN A 81 2.19 -9.72 6.31
N SER A 82 1.30 -8.90 5.73
CA SER A 82 1.04 -8.87 4.29
C SER A 82 2.23 -8.31 3.52
N ALA A 83 2.40 -8.72 2.27
CA ALA A 83 3.36 -8.10 1.35
C ALA A 83 2.94 -6.67 1.01
N ILE A 84 1.63 -6.40 1.00
CA ILE A 84 1.00 -5.11 0.72
C ILE A 84 0.27 -4.64 1.97
N TYR A 85 0.56 -3.43 2.42
CA TYR A 85 -0.06 -2.80 3.58
C TYR A 85 -1.30 -1.98 3.22
N LEU A 86 -1.30 -1.39 2.03
CA LEU A 86 -2.38 -0.60 1.48
C LEU A 86 -2.41 -0.82 -0.04
N ALA A 87 -3.61 -1.02 -0.59
CA ALA A 87 -3.87 -0.98 -2.03
C ALA A 87 -4.96 0.05 -2.32
N ALA A 88 -4.80 0.85 -3.37
CA ALA A 88 -5.73 1.92 -3.74
C ALA A 88 -5.97 1.94 -5.24
N ALA A 89 -7.24 1.93 -5.65
CA ALA A 89 -7.66 2.22 -7.01
C ALA A 89 -7.52 3.73 -7.25
N CYS A 90 -6.90 4.12 -8.35
CA CYS A 90 -6.54 5.49 -8.62
C CYS A 90 -6.92 5.93 -10.02
N LYS A 91 -7.26 7.23 -10.12
CA LYS A 91 -7.40 7.96 -11.36
C LYS A 91 -6.16 8.82 -11.58
N ASP A 92 -5.58 8.72 -12.74
CA ASP A 92 -4.52 9.62 -13.21
C ASP A 92 -5.14 10.96 -13.62
N LEU A 93 -4.75 12.05 -12.97
CA LEU A 93 -5.32 13.38 -13.19
C LEU A 93 -4.87 14.01 -14.52
N ASN A 94 -3.73 13.59 -15.08
CA ASN A 94 -3.23 14.09 -16.34
C ASN A 94 -3.97 13.46 -17.55
N THR A 95 -4.26 12.16 -17.45
CA THR A 95 -4.92 11.41 -18.52
C THR A 95 -6.41 11.21 -18.29
N GLY A 96 -6.88 11.33 -17.06
CA GLY A 96 -8.25 11.03 -16.64
C GLY A 96 -8.56 9.53 -16.56
N LEU A 97 -7.57 8.66 -16.72
CA LEU A 97 -7.75 7.20 -16.70
C LEU A 97 -7.92 6.67 -15.27
N GLU A 98 -8.94 5.88 -15.04
CA GLU A 98 -9.25 5.24 -13.75
C GLU A 98 -8.74 3.80 -13.68
N SER A 99 -7.58 3.52 -14.28
CA SER A 99 -6.98 2.20 -14.36
C SER A 99 -5.70 2.04 -13.54
N GLY A 100 -5.45 2.97 -12.63
CA GLY A 100 -4.29 2.96 -11.75
C GLY A 100 -4.51 2.12 -10.49
N LEU A 101 -3.48 1.37 -10.10
CA LEU A 101 -3.37 0.73 -8.79
C LEU A 101 -2.11 1.24 -8.10
N ALA A 102 -2.30 1.97 -7.01
CA ALA A 102 -1.23 2.37 -6.13
C ALA A 102 -1.16 1.45 -4.90
N TYR A 103 0.02 1.23 -4.36
CA TYR A 103 0.19 0.35 -3.20
C TYR A 103 1.33 0.80 -2.29
N VAL A 104 1.21 0.45 -1.01
CA VAL A 104 2.23 0.70 0.03
C VAL A 104 2.73 -0.64 0.56
N THR A 105 4.04 -0.75 0.73
CA THR A 105 4.73 -1.93 1.27
C THR A 105 5.75 -1.49 2.33
N GLU A 106 6.43 -2.42 2.96
CA GLU A 106 7.58 -2.10 3.83
C GLU A 106 8.74 -1.43 3.07
N PHE A 107 8.83 -1.64 1.74
CA PHE A 107 9.90 -1.07 0.90
C PHE A 107 9.56 0.30 0.32
N GLY A 108 8.32 0.76 0.48
CA GLY A 108 7.85 2.04 -0.03
C GLY A 108 6.54 1.97 -0.79
N VAL A 109 6.34 2.94 -1.65
CA VAL A 109 5.14 3.12 -2.47
C VAL A 109 5.42 2.72 -3.91
N GLY A 110 4.48 2.02 -4.53
CA GLY A 110 4.51 1.70 -5.95
C GLY A 110 3.20 2.06 -6.65
N TYR A 111 3.27 2.12 -7.97
CA TYR A 111 2.14 2.43 -8.84
C TYR A 111 2.21 1.59 -10.11
N VAL A 112 1.08 1.06 -10.56
CA VAL A 112 0.95 0.30 -11.81
C VAL A 112 -0.31 0.71 -12.54
N VAL A 113 -0.25 0.79 -13.87
CA VAL A 113 -1.41 1.01 -14.74
C VAL A 113 -1.87 -0.34 -15.27
N LEU A 114 -3.12 -0.71 -14.96
CA LEU A 114 -3.68 -2.02 -15.29
C LEU A 114 -4.15 -2.13 -16.74
N ALA A 115 -4.63 -1.01 -17.31
CA ALA A 115 -5.10 -0.94 -18.68
C ALA A 115 -4.49 0.29 -19.38
N THR A 116 -3.59 0.05 -20.34
CA THR A 116 -2.85 1.11 -21.05
C THR A 116 -3.41 1.44 -22.44
N ASP A 117 -4.08 0.48 -23.08
CA ASP A 117 -4.37 0.57 -24.51
C ASP A 117 -5.74 1.17 -24.85
N VAL A 118 -6.58 1.46 -23.84
CA VAL A 118 -7.96 1.94 -24.06
C VAL A 118 -8.26 3.13 -23.13
N PRO A 119 -8.57 4.34 -23.68
CA PRO A 119 -8.81 5.54 -22.90
C PRO A 119 -10.13 5.57 -22.13
N ASN A 120 -10.87 4.48 -22.09
CA ASN A 120 -12.28 4.45 -21.67
C ASN A 120 -12.56 3.51 -20.48
N PHE A 121 -11.58 3.19 -19.66
CA PHE A 121 -11.83 2.39 -18.46
C PHE A 121 -12.24 3.26 -17.29
N VAL A 122 -13.30 2.86 -16.60
CA VAL A 122 -13.74 3.43 -15.33
C VAL A 122 -13.73 2.37 -14.23
N TYR A 123 -13.31 2.77 -13.05
CA TYR A 123 -13.31 1.91 -11.88
C TYR A 123 -14.74 1.63 -11.40
N LEU A 124 -15.04 0.37 -11.05
CA LEU A 124 -16.33 -0.04 -10.52
C LEU A 124 -16.36 0.08 -8.99
N THR A 125 -16.79 1.22 -8.49
CA THR A 125 -16.90 1.50 -7.05
C THR A 125 -17.89 0.57 -6.33
N ASP A 126 -18.89 0.04 -7.05
CA ASP A 126 -19.91 -0.85 -6.48
C ASP A 126 -19.32 -2.22 -6.07
N GLU A 127 -18.26 -2.65 -6.76
CA GLU A 127 -17.58 -3.92 -6.48
C GLU A 127 -16.45 -3.72 -5.45
N GLY A 128 -15.91 -2.53 -5.38
CA GLY A 128 -14.84 -2.15 -4.47
C GLY A 128 -13.48 -2.77 -4.81
N ILE A 129 -12.44 -2.30 -4.12
CA ILE A 129 -11.12 -2.92 -4.14
C ILE A 129 -10.96 -3.84 -2.94
N THR A 130 -10.44 -5.05 -3.16
CA THR A 130 -10.21 -6.02 -2.08
C THR A 130 -8.76 -6.47 -2.05
N LEU A 131 -8.30 -6.86 -0.87
CA LEU A 131 -6.99 -7.45 -0.64
C LEU A 131 -7.15 -8.74 0.16
N SER A 132 -6.78 -9.85 -0.44
CA SER A 132 -6.86 -11.16 0.22
C SER A 132 -5.66 -11.43 1.14
N PRO A 133 -5.78 -12.38 2.10
CA PRO A 133 -4.64 -12.80 2.93
C PRO A 133 -3.45 -13.35 2.12
N ASP A 134 -3.69 -13.83 0.91
CA ASP A 134 -2.66 -14.32 -0.02
C ASP A 134 -1.96 -13.20 -0.81
N ASN A 135 -2.18 -11.94 -0.41
CA ASN A 135 -1.64 -10.75 -1.07
C ASN A 135 -2.12 -10.56 -2.52
N VAL A 136 -3.35 -10.94 -2.83
CA VAL A 136 -3.98 -10.68 -4.11
C VAL A 136 -4.91 -9.48 -3.98
N VAL A 137 -4.62 -8.44 -4.75
CA VAL A 137 -5.50 -7.28 -4.89
C VAL A 137 -6.44 -7.54 -6.05
N SER A 138 -7.74 -7.42 -5.82
CA SER A 138 -8.77 -7.59 -6.86
C SER A 138 -9.58 -6.30 -7.03
N LEU A 139 -9.81 -5.91 -8.27
CA LEU A 139 -10.66 -4.78 -8.65
C LEU A 139 -11.21 -4.97 -10.06
N SER A 140 -12.29 -4.27 -10.38
CA SER A 140 -12.95 -4.38 -11.67
C SER A 140 -13.00 -3.03 -12.39
N LEU A 141 -12.74 -3.04 -13.68
CA LEU A 141 -12.82 -1.89 -14.56
C LEU A 141 -13.86 -2.14 -15.66
N ARG A 142 -14.66 -1.12 -15.97
CA ARG A 142 -15.60 -1.15 -17.08
C ARG A 142 -15.07 -0.34 -18.26
N ASN A 143 -15.04 -0.93 -19.43
CA ASN A 143 -14.84 -0.20 -20.68
C ASN A 143 -16.12 0.55 -21.05
N THR A 144 -16.10 1.87 -21.03
CA THR A 144 -17.29 2.69 -21.31
C THR A 144 -17.72 2.67 -22.78
N ALA A 145 -16.82 2.29 -23.70
CA ALA A 145 -17.14 2.19 -25.13
C ALA A 145 -17.84 0.87 -25.49
N THR A 146 -17.45 -0.24 -24.85
CA THR A 146 -18.01 -1.59 -25.15
C THR A 146 -18.99 -2.07 -24.09
N GLY A 147 -18.95 -1.50 -22.87
CA GLY A 147 -19.69 -1.97 -21.71
C GLY A 147 -19.10 -3.22 -21.04
N GLU A 148 -18.03 -3.77 -21.59
CA GLU A 148 -17.33 -4.94 -21.03
C GLU A 148 -16.70 -4.61 -19.68
N ILE A 149 -16.77 -5.57 -18.76
CA ILE A 149 -16.11 -5.48 -17.46
C ILE A 149 -14.90 -6.40 -17.49
N THR A 150 -13.76 -5.88 -17.03
CA THR A 150 -12.54 -6.65 -16.86
C THR A 150 -12.20 -6.70 -15.37
N ASP A 151 -12.14 -7.91 -14.83
CA ASP A 151 -11.65 -8.18 -13.49
C ASP A 151 -10.13 -8.30 -13.52
N TYR A 152 -9.47 -7.58 -12.64
CA TYR A 152 -8.03 -7.63 -12.45
C TYR A 152 -7.70 -8.25 -11.10
N GLU A 153 -6.78 -9.19 -11.11
CA GLU A 153 -6.14 -9.76 -9.93
C GLU A 153 -4.64 -9.49 -10.01
N VAL A 154 -4.11 -8.76 -9.03
CA VAL A 154 -2.69 -8.46 -8.93
C VAL A 154 -2.14 -9.22 -7.74
N ALA A 155 -1.45 -10.32 -8.02
CA ALA A 155 -0.82 -11.16 -7.00
C ALA A 155 0.58 -10.64 -6.68
N PHE A 156 0.79 -10.24 -5.42
CA PHE A 156 2.07 -9.75 -4.95
C PHE A 156 2.83 -10.83 -4.18
N SER A 157 4.13 -10.89 -4.41
CA SER A 157 5.02 -11.82 -3.72
C SER A 157 6.32 -11.13 -3.30
N ARG A 158 6.93 -11.62 -2.21
CA ARG A 158 8.26 -11.18 -1.79
C ARG A 158 9.29 -12.22 -2.23
N VAL A 159 10.22 -11.81 -3.07
CA VAL A 159 11.33 -12.62 -3.52
C VAL A 159 12.65 -11.89 -3.26
N ASP A 160 13.53 -12.44 -2.47
CA ASP A 160 14.87 -11.87 -2.16
C ASP A 160 14.84 -10.41 -1.71
N GLN A 161 13.93 -10.05 -0.79
CA GLN A 161 13.72 -8.68 -0.29
C GLN A 161 13.25 -7.68 -1.36
N LYS A 162 12.70 -8.18 -2.45
CA LYS A 162 12.05 -7.38 -3.49
C LYS A 162 10.58 -7.75 -3.55
N LEU A 163 9.77 -6.76 -3.90
CA LEU A 163 8.39 -7.01 -4.28
C LEU A 163 8.35 -7.35 -5.76
N ASP A 164 7.68 -8.44 -6.07
CA ASP A 164 7.32 -8.84 -7.44
C ASP A 164 5.79 -8.96 -7.53
N PHE A 165 5.23 -8.81 -8.72
CA PHE A 165 3.80 -8.97 -8.91
C PHE A 165 3.47 -9.54 -10.30
N VAL A 166 2.34 -10.25 -10.35
CA VAL A 166 1.76 -10.80 -11.58
C VAL A 166 0.35 -10.27 -11.72
N ILE A 167 -0.01 -9.78 -12.90
CA ILE A 167 -1.35 -9.29 -13.22
C ILE A 167 -2.08 -10.35 -14.04
N HIS A 168 -3.24 -10.76 -13.55
CA HIS A 168 -4.21 -11.57 -14.27
C HIS A 168 -5.44 -10.72 -14.59
N SER A 169 -6.04 -10.92 -15.77
CA SER A 169 -7.27 -10.24 -16.14
C SER A 169 -8.24 -11.20 -16.79
N THR A 170 -9.54 -11.04 -16.48
CA THR A 170 -10.63 -11.82 -17.01
C THR A 170 -11.74 -10.88 -17.48
N VAL A 171 -12.13 -10.99 -18.75
CA VAL A 171 -13.23 -10.19 -19.29
C VAL A 171 -14.56 -10.88 -19.01
N ARG A 172 -15.48 -10.14 -18.36
CA ARG A 172 -16.89 -10.54 -18.21
C ARG A 172 -17.72 -9.85 -19.31
N THR A 173 -18.36 -10.64 -20.15
CA THR A 173 -19.38 -10.09 -21.06
C THR A 173 -20.62 -9.74 -20.26
N GLY A 174 -21.09 -8.47 -20.36
CA GLY A 174 -22.10 -7.87 -19.48
C GLY A 174 -23.54 -8.41 -19.58
N SER A 175 -23.71 -9.74 -19.67
CA SER A 175 -25.07 -10.35 -19.66
C SER A 175 -25.62 -10.65 -18.26
N ASP A 176 -24.83 -10.46 -17.19
CA ASP A 176 -25.20 -10.84 -15.82
C ASP A 176 -25.50 -9.64 -14.89
N ALA A 177 -25.65 -8.44 -15.44
CA ALA A 177 -26.16 -7.30 -14.68
C ALA A 177 -27.70 -7.43 -14.58
N LYS A 178 -28.17 -8.10 -13.53
CA LYS A 178 -29.56 -8.04 -13.06
C LYS A 178 -29.66 -7.23 -11.80
#